data_446f15865ddcb1753130e9f91ae8e2bb
#
_entry.id   446f15865ddcb1753130e9f91ae8e2bb
#
_cell.length_a   1.000
_cell.length_b   1.000
_cell.length_c   1.000
_cell.angle_alpha   90.00
_cell.angle_beta   90.00
_cell.angle_gamma   90.00
#
_symmetry.space_group_name_H-M   'P 1'
#
loop_
_entity.id
_entity.type
_entity.pdbx_description
1 polymer ?
#
loop_
_entity_poly.entity_id
_entity_poly.type
_entity_poly.pdbx_seq_one_letter_code
_entity_poly.pdbx_strand_id
1 'polypeptide(L)'
;MKKFFTLCAAAALAVSASAQTVTESKTFDNWYIGVNGGLATGIHPSQLGCGGTWLKDITPNAGIRVGRYFTPVFGLAAESNVYFSDLHHTGRTMNNLFGNYTNTLVNSINTSLIATINFSNWFGGYKGEPRLFEVSGVYGLGWGHVFGGEDHDRYYANSWDSADKVDFLTSKAGLDFAFNLGKDKAWQVYVEPAVVWNLEGAKKGVRYDANYADFQLNAGVVYKFKNSNGTHN
;
A
#
# COMPACT_ATOMS: atom_id res chain seq x y z
N MET A 1 11.98 5.32 -20.48
CA MET A 1 11.51 4.04 -19.92
C MET A 1 12.61 2.98 -19.83
N LYS A 2 13.36 2.66 -20.90
CA LYS A 2 14.44 1.64 -20.86
C LYS A 2 15.48 1.91 -19.76
N LYS A 3 15.92 3.17 -19.55
CA LYS A 3 16.93 3.53 -18.54
C LYS A 3 16.43 3.35 -17.09
N PHE A 4 15.12 3.51 -16.84
CA PHE A 4 14.53 3.29 -15.52
C PHE A 4 14.49 1.79 -15.17
N PHE A 5 14.09 0.94 -16.13
CA PHE A 5 14.13 -0.52 -15.95
C PHE A 5 15.56 -1.05 -15.73
N THR A 6 16.54 -0.51 -16.43
CA THR A 6 17.94 -0.87 -16.23
C THR A 6 18.44 -0.46 -14.85
N LEU A 7 18.03 0.72 -14.35
CA LEU A 7 18.39 1.18 -13.01
C LEU A 7 17.75 0.32 -11.92
N CYS A 8 16.48 -0.04 -12.07
CA CYS A 8 15.79 -0.94 -11.14
C CYS A 8 16.39 -2.35 -11.15
N ALA A 9 16.74 -2.89 -12.32
CA ALA A 9 17.41 -4.17 -12.44
C ALA A 9 18.83 -4.13 -11.83
N ALA A 10 19.59 -3.07 -12.05
CA ALA A 10 20.90 -2.88 -11.45
C ALA A 10 20.82 -2.72 -9.92
N ALA A 11 19.83 -1.99 -9.41
CA ALA A 11 19.59 -1.87 -7.98
C ALA A 11 19.21 -3.22 -7.36
N ALA A 12 18.35 -4.02 -8.01
CA ALA A 12 17.99 -5.35 -7.54
C ALA A 12 19.20 -6.31 -7.52
N LEU A 13 20.09 -6.22 -8.51
CA LEU A 13 21.32 -7.01 -8.55
C LEU A 13 22.35 -6.55 -7.50
N ALA A 14 22.46 -5.24 -7.23
CA ALA A 14 23.33 -4.71 -6.18
C ALA A 14 22.87 -5.12 -4.78
N VAL A 15 21.55 -5.17 -4.54
CA VAL A 15 20.96 -5.65 -3.28
C VAL A 15 21.25 -7.14 -3.08
N SER A 16 21.23 -7.95 -4.14
CA SER A 16 21.56 -9.38 -4.04
C SER A 16 23.05 -9.65 -3.75
N ALA A 17 23.95 -8.76 -4.20
CA ALA A 17 25.39 -8.90 -3.97
C ALA A 17 25.82 -8.55 -2.54
N SER A 18 25.05 -7.72 -1.81
CA SER A 18 25.32 -7.36 -0.41
C SER A 18 24.71 -8.33 0.61
N ALA A 19 23.93 -9.30 0.15
CA ALA A 19 23.34 -10.34 1.00
C ALA A 19 24.40 -11.40 1.37
N GLN A 20 25.34 -11.02 2.22
CA GLN A 20 26.28 -11.97 2.79
C GLN A 20 25.52 -12.98 3.67
N THR A 21 25.69 -14.26 3.30
CA THR A 21 25.41 -15.46 4.11
C THR A 21 24.03 -15.51 4.77
N VAL A 22 22.98 -15.56 3.98
CA VAL A 22 21.76 -16.23 4.43
C VAL A 22 22.01 -17.72 4.20
N THR A 23 22.06 -18.50 5.29
CA THR A 23 21.87 -19.95 5.22
C THR A 23 20.71 -20.22 4.29
N GLU A 24 20.83 -21.15 3.35
CA GLU A 24 19.83 -21.44 2.32
C GLU A 24 18.43 -21.44 2.92
N SER A 25 17.65 -20.39 2.62
CA SER A 25 16.29 -20.31 3.09
C SER A 25 15.43 -21.26 2.28
N LYS A 26 14.70 -22.15 2.96
CA LYS A 26 13.76 -23.05 2.29
C LYS A 26 12.59 -22.24 1.70
N THR A 27 11.88 -22.83 0.77
CA THR A 27 10.77 -22.17 0.05
C THR A 27 9.70 -21.59 0.98
N PHE A 28 9.51 -22.18 2.16
CA PHE A 28 8.51 -21.74 3.15
C PHE A 28 9.08 -20.82 4.24
N ASP A 29 10.35 -20.45 4.18
CA ASP A 29 10.95 -19.54 5.15
C ASP A 29 10.63 -18.08 4.81
N ASN A 30 10.66 -17.22 5.86
CA ASN A 30 10.51 -15.77 5.79
C ASN A 30 9.13 -15.28 5.30
N TRP A 31 8.10 -16.11 5.44
CA TRP A 31 6.73 -15.70 5.18
C TRP A 31 6.15 -14.95 6.39
N TYR A 32 5.26 -14.02 6.09
CA TYR A 32 4.52 -13.30 7.11
C TYR A 32 3.08 -13.02 6.65
N ILE A 33 2.20 -12.83 7.63
CA ILE A 33 0.85 -12.35 7.45
C ILE A 33 0.62 -11.16 8.36
N GLY A 34 -0.09 -10.17 7.87
CA GLY A 34 -0.43 -8.97 8.64
C GLY A 34 -1.85 -8.51 8.38
N VAL A 35 -2.36 -7.78 9.34
CA VAL A 35 -3.61 -7.02 9.22
C VAL A 35 -3.32 -5.57 9.50
N ASN A 36 -4.03 -4.69 8.80
CA ASN A 36 -3.90 -3.26 9.00
C ASN A 36 -5.26 -2.57 9.03
N GLY A 37 -5.26 -1.38 9.55
CA GLY A 37 -6.36 -0.44 9.47
C GLY A 37 -5.82 0.96 9.44
N GLY A 38 -6.56 1.87 8.85
CA GLY A 38 -6.08 3.24 8.70
C GLY A 38 -7.12 4.19 8.14
N LEU A 39 -6.61 5.33 7.74
CA LEU A 39 -7.39 6.44 7.22
C LEU A 39 -6.77 6.89 5.89
N ALA A 40 -7.62 7.21 4.93
CA ALA A 40 -7.23 7.78 3.65
C ALA A 40 -7.91 9.13 3.43
N THR A 41 -7.23 10.05 2.77
CA THR A 41 -7.78 11.36 2.38
C THR A 41 -7.18 11.81 1.07
N GLY A 42 -7.97 12.48 0.22
CA GLY A 42 -7.51 13.01 -1.06
C GLY A 42 -6.46 14.11 -0.90
N ILE A 43 -5.47 14.14 -1.79
CA ILE A 43 -4.41 15.16 -1.81
C ILE A 43 -4.78 16.35 -2.69
N HIS A 44 -5.93 16.36 -3.32
CA HIS A 44 -6.32 17.39 -4.28
C HIS A 44 -6.22 18.81 -3.69
N PRO A 45 -5.56 19.78 -4.38
CA PRO A 45 -5.36 21.13 -3.86
C PRO A 45 -6.64 21.87 -3.50
N SER A 46 -7.75 21.64 -4.22
CA SER A 46 -9.04 22.24 -3.92
C SER A 46 -9.66 21.74 -2.61
N GLN A 47 -9.24 20.59 -2.12
CA GLN A 47 -9.70 20.01 -0.87
C GLN A 47 -8.82 20.46 0.31
N LEU A 48 -7.53 20.64 0.08
CA LEU A 48 -6.60 21.19 1.08
C LEU A 48 -6.81 22.69 1.34
N GLY A 49 -7.42 23.41 0.37
CA GLY A 49 -7.59 24.87 0.43
C GLY A 49 -8.92 25.38 0.98
N CYS A 50 -9.90 24.53 1.17
CA CYS A 50 -11.24 24.93 1.59
C CYS A 50 -11.46 24.77 3.10
N GLY A 51 -10.92 25.68 3.90
CA GLY A 51 -11.42 26.00 5.22
C GLY A 51 -11.85 24.84 6.13
N GLY A 52 -10.93 23.89 6.42
CA GLY A 52 -11.16 22.91 7.49
C GLY A 52 -11.97 21.67 7.12
N THR A 53 -12.12 21.37 5.85
CA THR A 53 -12.89 20.20 5.36
C THR A 53 -12.09 18.93 5.17
N TRP A 54 -10.76 18.97 5.21
CA TRP A 54 -9.95 17.76 5.04
C TRP A 54 -10.27 16.64 6.05
N LEU A 55 -10.70 16.99 7.27
CA LEU A 55 -11.16 16.00 8.26
C LEU A 55 -12.54 15.39 7.95
N LYS A 56 -13.32 16.02 7.05
CA LYS A 56 -14.62 15.50 6.65
C LYS A 56 -14.52 14.48 5.51
N ASP A 57 -13.38 14.45 4.80
CA ASP A 57 -13.14 13.61 3.66
C ASP A 57 -12.22 12.42 4.01
N ILE A 58 -12.22 12.00 5.29
CA ILE A 58 -11.46 10.86 5.76
C ILE A 58 -12.24 9.57 5.52
N THR A 59 -11.62 8.65 4.78
CA THR A 59 -12.15 7.32 4.51
C THR A 59 -11.42 6.29 5.36
N PRO A 60 -12.10 5.58 6.27
CA PRO A 60 -11.52 4.46 6.97
C PRO A 60 -11.20 3.31 6.00
N ASN A 61 -10.11 2.61 6.26
CA ASN A 61 -9.77 1.41 5.53
C ASN A 61 -9.30 0.30 6.47
N ALA A 62 -9.39 -0.94 5.99
CA ALA A 62 -8.83 -2.11 6.65
C ALA A 62 -8.30 -3.07 5.59
N GLY A 63 -7.23 -3.80 5.90
CA GLY A 63 -6.63 -4.69 4.93
C GLY A 63 -5.86 -5.85 5.54
N ILE A 64 -5.47 -6.73 4.64
CA ILE A 64 -4.60 -7.87 4.91
C ILE A 64 -3.39 -7.80 4.01
N ARG A 65 -2.24 -8.24 4.55
CA ARG A 65 -0.98 -8.33 3.82
C ARG A 65 -0.38 -9.70 4.04
N VAL A 66 0.00 -10.38 2.96
CA VAL A 66 0.72 -11.64 2.99
C VAL A 66 1.96 -11.48 2.16
N GLY A 67 3.13 -11.79 2.72
CA GLY A 67 4.37 -11.54 2.02
C GLY A 67 5.49 -12.47 2.44
N ARG A 68 6.61 -12.30 1.74
CA ARG A 68 7.84 -13.03 1.99
C ARG A 68 9.05 -12.12 1.81
N TYR A 69 10.00 -12.21 2.72
CA TYR A 69 11.32 -11.65 2.53
C TYR A 69 12.22 -12.64 1.81
N PHE A 70 12.76 -12.25 0.67
CA PHE A 70 13.72 -13.05 -0.11
C PHE A 70 15.14 -12.84 0.37
N THR A 71 15.41 -11.65 0.87
CA THR A 71 16.66 -11.27 1.53
C THR A 71 16.32 -10.42 2.77
N PRO A 72 17.26 -10.19 3.68
CA PRO A 72 17.03 -9.27 4.81
C PRO A 72 16.69 -7.82 4.38
N VAL A 73 16.93 -7.49 3.10
CA VAL A 73 16.69 -6.14 2.55
C VAL A 73 15.45 -6.10 1.67
N PHE A 74 15.16 -7.17 0.92
CA PHE A 74 14.11 -7.18 -0.09
C PHE A 74 13.01 -8.19 0.19
N GLY A 75 11.77 -7.73 0.11
CA GLY A 75 10.57 -8.54 0.23
C GLY A 75 9.51 -8.21 -0.83
N LEU A 76 8.59 -9.15 -1.03
CA LEU A 76 7.37 -8.96 -1.81
C LEU A 76 6.16 -9.38 -0.99
N ALA A 77 5.06 -8.67 -1.16
CA ALA A 77 3.79 -8.97 -0.52
C ALA A 77 2.62 -8.72 -1.47
N ALA A 78 1.56 -9.49 -1.29
CA ALA A 78 0.23 -9.14 -1.75
C ALA A 78 -0.50 -8.44 -0.61
N GLU A 79 -1.08 -7.28 -0.89
CA GLU A 79 -1.89 -6.52 0.06
C GLU A 79 -3.25 -6.22 -0.55
N SER A 80 -4.31 -6.38 0.23
CA SER A 80 -5.66 -6.01 -0.17
C SER A 80 -6.28 -5.15 0.92
N ASN A 81 -6.68 -3.93 0.55
CA ASN A 81 -7.33 -2.96 1.43
C ASN A 81 -8.75 -2.70 0.94
N VAL A 82 -9.67 -2.71 1.89
CA VAL A 82 -11.09 -2.37 1.70
C VAL A 82 -11.31 -0.98 2.27
N TYR A 83 -11.94 -0.11 1.50
CA TYR A 83 -12.30 1.26 1.90
C TYR A 83 -13.78 1.32 2.22
N PHE A 84 -14.11 1.91 3.36
CA PHE A 84 -15.47 2.00 3.85
C PHE A 84 -16.10 3.34 3.46
N SER A 85 -17.40 3.31 3.21
CA SER A 85 -18.17 4.52 2.97
C SER A 85 -18.39 5.30 4.26
N ASP A 86 -18.53 6.61 4.16
CA ASP A 86 -18.97 7.43 5.30
C ASP A 86 -20.43 7.15 5.66
N LEU A 87 -20.65 6.78 6.90
CA LEU A 87 -22.00 6.54 7.43
C LEU A 87 -22.78 7.85 7.70
N HIS A 88 -22.10 9.01 7.68
CA HIS A 88 -22.74 10.31 7.98
C HIS A 88 -23.38 10.98 6.77
N HIS A 89 -22.95 10.64 5.57
CA HIS A 89 -23.52 11.22 4.35
C HIS A 89 -24.09 10.11 3.50
N THR A 90 -25.40 9.91 3.62
CA THR A 90 -26.13 9.01 2.74
C THR A 90 -25.79 9.27 1.28
N GLY A 91 -25.09 8.35 0.65
CA GLY A 91 -24.76 8.39 -0.78
C GLY A 91 -23.49 9.15 -1.15
N ARG A 92 -22.66 9.65 -0.23
CA ARG A 92 -21.35 10.20 -0.55
C ARG A 92 -20.25 9.30 -0.03
N THR A 93 -19.43 8.81 -0.94
CA THR A 93 -18.15 8.23 -0.56
C THR A 93 -17.15 9.34 -0.34
N MET A 94 -16.35 9.19 0.67
CA MET A 94 -15.30 10.16 1.00
C MET A 94 -14.01 9.86 0.25
N ASN A 95 -13.96 8.74 -0.43
CA ASN A 95 -12.77 8.34 -1.14
C ASN A 95 -12.67 9.03 -2.49
N ASN A 96 -11.79 10.00 -2.57
CA ASN A 96 -11.52 10.71 -3.81
C ASN A 96 -10.64 9.93 -4.79
N LEU A 97 -10.01 8.84 -4.34
CA LEU A 97 -9.23 7.98 -5.21
C LEU A 97 -10.06 7.45 -6.39
N PHE A 98 -11.31 7.12 -6.10
CA PHE A 98 -12.26 6.58 -7.08
C PHE A 98 -13.47 7.47 -7.34
N GLY A 99 -13.64 8.55 -6.58
CA GLY A 99 -14.57 9.65 -6.88
C GLY A 99 -16.06 9.33 -6.82
N ASN A 100 -16.52 8.38 -5.96
CA ASN A 100 -17.85 7.82 -6.13
C ASN A 100 -18.82 8.00 -4.98
N TYR A 101 -20.09 8.02 -5.34
CA TYR A 101 -21.21 7.86 -4.44
C TYR A 101 -21.64 6.39 -4.44
N THR A 102 -21.80 5.80 -3.27
CA THR A 102 -22.29 4.44 -3.12
C THR A 102 -23.19 4.33 -1.90
N ASN A 103 -24.20 3.49 -1.99
CA ASN A 103 -25.09 3.14 -0.88
C ASN A 103 -24.59 1.92 -0.10
N THR A 104 -23.38 1.42 -0.42
CA THR A 104 -22.81 0.23 0.20
C THR A 104 -21.86 0.61 1.33
N LEU A 105 -21.78 -0.23 2.36
CA LEU A 105 -20.83 -0.07 3.45
C LEU A 105 -19.38 -0.10 2.96
N VAL A 106 -19.10 -0.96 1.99
CA VAL A 106 -17.82 -1.06 1.32
C VAL A 106 -17.88 -0.27 0.03
N ASN A 107 -17.04 0.75 -0.07
CA ASN A 107 -16.94 1.60 -1.24
C ASN A 107 -16.10 0.96 -2.34
N SER A 108 -14.90 0.55 -1.97
CA SER A 108 -13.93 0.04 -2.94
C SER A 108 -12.96 -0.94 -2.29
N ILE A 109 -12.30 -1.70 -3.13
CA ILE A 109 -11.20 -2.58 -2.76
C ILE A 109 -9.99 -2.25 -3.63
N ASN A 110 -8.80 -2.28 -3.05
CA ASN A 110 -7.54 -2.13 -3.78
C ASN A 110 -6.62 -3.29 -3.42
N THR A 111 -6.26 -4.09 -4.40
CA THR A 111 -5.35 -5.22 -4.24
C THR A 111 -4.05 -4.93 -4.99
N SER A 112 -2.92 -4.99 -4.29
CA SER A 112 -1.63 -4.58 -4.81
C SER A 112 -0.55 -5.63 -4.55
N LEU A 113 0.38 -5.76 -5.48
CA LEU A 113 1.66 -6.41 -5.27
C LEU A 113 2.66 -5.34 -4.82
N ILE A 114 3.23 -5.53 -3.63
CA ILE A 114 4.10 -4.57 -2.96
C ILE A 114 5.52 -5.11 -2.86
N ALA A 115 6.48 -4.34 -3.33
CA ALA A 115 7.89 -4.53 -3.06
C ALA A 115 8.28 -3.74 -1.81
N THR A 116 9.04 -4.36 -0.91
CA THR A 116 9.56 -3.74 0.31
C THR A 116 11.07 -3.74 0.30
N ILE A 117 11.68 -2.60 0.63
CA ILE A 117 13.13 -2.43 0.77
C ILE A 117 13.41 -1.98 2.19
N ASN A 118 14.03 -2.84 3.00
CA ASN A 118 14.40 -2.51 4.37
C ASN A 118 15.66 -1.63 4.38
N PHE A 119 15.49 -0.33 4.55
CA PHE A 119 16.59 0.65 4.59
C PHE A 119 17.49 0.46 5.81
N SER A 120 16.93 0.06 6.95
CA SER A 120 17.70 -0.19 8.17
C SER A 120 18.74 -1.30 7.98
N ASN A 121 18.37 -2.35 7.23
CA ASN A 121 19.28 -3.45 6.90
C ASN A 121 20.17 -3.11 5.72
N TRP A 122 19.68 -2.33 4.75
CA TRP A 122 20.46 -1.94 3.58
C TRP A 122 21.66 -1.06 3.96
N PHE A 123 21.40 0.01 4.75
CA PHE A 123 22.46 0.94 5.13
C PHE A 123 23.22 0.52 6.40
N GLY A 124 22.54 -0.15 7.33
CA GLY A 124 23.10 -0.55 8.61
C GLY A 124 23.67 -1.97 8.65
N GLY A 125 23.59 -2.74 7.55
CA GLY A 125 23.93 -4.16 7.48
C GLY A 125 22.97 -5.03 8.29
N TYR A 126 22.75 -6.26 7.88
CA TYR A 126 21.94 -7.21 8.63
C TYR A 126 22.76 -7.84 9.77
N LYS A 127 22.18 -7.90 10.98
CA LYS A 127 22.87 -8.38 12.20
C LYS A 127 22.60 -9.85 12.54
N GLY A 128 21.95 -10.59 11.64
CA GLY A 128 21.56 -11.99 11.90
C GLY A 128 20.17 -12.13 12.52
N GLU A 129 19.59 -11.05 13.04
CA GLU A 129 18.23 -10.98 13.59
C GLU A 129 17.57 -9.65 13.25
N PRO A 130 16.22 -9.56 13.24
CA PRO A 130 15.51 -8.30 13.04
C PRO A 130 15.85 -7.29 14.15
N ARG A 131 16.01 -6.03 13.77
CA ARG A 131 16.23 -4.93 14.72
C ARG A 131 14.95 -4.65 15.50
N LEU A 132 15.06 -4.01 16.66
CA LEU A 132 13.89 -3.54 17.40
C LEU A 132 13.06 -2.56 16.56
N PHE A 133 13.73 -1.63 15.89
CA PHE A 133 13.12 -0.64 15.01
C PHE A 133 13.72 -0.74 13.62
N GLU A 134 12.85 -0.77 12.60
CA GLU A 134 13.22 -0.84 11.19
C GLU A 134 12.43 0.17 10.38
N VAL A 135 13.07 0.74 9.38
CA VAL A 135 12.45 1.62 8.39
C VAL A 135 12.58 0.95 7.03
N SER A 136 11.46 0.84 6.34
CA SER A 136 11.41 0.27 5.00
C SER A 136 10.69 1.20 4.04
N GLY A 137 11.14 1.22 2.79
CA GLY A 137 10.39 1.79 1.68
C GLY A 137 9.45 0.74 1.11
N VAL A 138 8.23 1.15 0.78
CA VAL A 138 7.24 0.30 0.12
C VAL A 138 6.84 0.92 -1.21
N TYR A 139 6.76 0.09 -2.24
CA TYR A 139 6.26 0.48 -3.55
C TYR A 139 5.45 -0.66 -4.14
N GLY A 140 4.25 -0.34 -4.65
CA GLY A 140 3.35 -1.34 -5.21
C GLY A 140 2.64 -0.88 -6.46
N LEU A 141 2.22 -1.87 -7.23
CA LEU A 141 1.26 -1.73 -8.31
C LEU A 141 0.05 -2.61 -7.99
N GLY A 142 -1.13 -2.09 -8.26
CA GLY A 142 -2.36 -2.76 -7.87
C GLY A 142 -3.51 -2.50 -8.81
N TRP A 143 -4.59 -3.13 -8.46
CA TRP A 143 -5.88 -3.02 -9.10
C TRP A 143 -6.90 -2.57 -8.06
N GLY A 144 -7.62 -1.50 -8.36
CA GLY A 144 -8.71 -0.97 -7.57
C GLY A 144 -10.04 -1.25 -8.24
N HIS A 145 -11.03 -1.64 -7.44
CA HIS A 145 -12.41 -1.83 -7.90
C HIS A 145 -13.37 -1.07 -7.00
N VAL A 146 -14.32 -0.37 -7.62
CA VAL A 146 -15.37 0.40 -6.94
C VAL A 146 -16.69 -0.35 -7.02
N PHE A 147 -17.34 -0.50 -5.88
CA PHE A 147 -18.65 -1.13 -5.78
C PHE A 147 -19.78 -0.11 -5.98
N GLY A 148 -20.92 -0.53 -6.54
CA GLY A 148 -22.10 0.32 -6.73
C GLY A 148 -22.05 1.27 -7.92
N GLY A 149 -21.27 0.95 -8.95
CA GLY A 149 -21.07 1.78 -10.15
C GLY A 149 -22.31 2.10 -10.97
N GLU A 150 -23.42 1.38 -10.79
CA GLU A 150 -24.67 1.64 -11.52
C GLU A 150 -25.34 2.98 -11.17
N ASP A 151 -25.14 3.50 -9.95
CA ASP A 151 -25.64 4.82 -9.56
C ASP A 151 -24.72 5.97 -10.02
N HIS A 152 -23.53 5.65 -10.52
CA HIS A 152 -22.53 6.59 -10.98
C HIS A 152 -22.95 7.33 -12.27
N ASP A 153 -23.66 6.63 -13.15
CA ASP A 153 -24.08 7.16 -14.45
C ASP A 153 -25.03 8.35 -14.35
N ARG A 154 -25.80 8.45 -13.27
CA ARG A 154 -26.77 9.54 -13.10
C ARG A 154 -26.15 10.86 -12.72
N TYR A 155 -25.01 10.89 -12.06
CA TYR A 155 -24.45 12.14 -11.52
C TYR A 155 -23.38 12.78 -12.40
N TYR A 156 -22.66 11.97 -13.19
CA TYR A 156 -21.53 12.41 -14.01
C TYR A 156 -21.77 12.32 -15.51
N ALA A 157 -23.00 11.99 -15.95
CA ALA A 157 -23.38 11.84 -17.36
C ALA A 157 -23.04 13.02 -18.28
N ASN A 158 -22.66 14.16 -17.71
CA ASN A 158 -22.39 15.38 -18.49
C ASN A 158 -20.92 15.78 -18.61
N SER A 159 -19.96 15.04 -18.06
CA SER A 159 -18.59 15.55 -18.10
C SER A 159 -17.45 14.59 -18.45
N TRP A 160 -17.60 13.27 -18.47
CA TRP A 160 -16.42 12.41 -18.66
C TRP A 160 -16.75 11.06 -19.30
N ASP A 161 -16.07 10.72 -20.40
CA ASP A 161 -16.10 9.40 -21.09
C ASP A 161 -15.57 8.21 -20.25
N SER A 162 -15.35 8.39 -18.97
CA SER A 162 -14.84 7.36 -18.05
C SER A 162 -15.84 7.02 -16.93
N ALA A 163 -17.09 7.44 -17.06
CA ALA A 163 -18.13 7.19 -16.05
C ALA A 163 -18.43 5.70 -15.82
N ASP A 164 -18.17 4.86 -16.82
CA ASP A 164 -18.41 3.42 -16.76
C ASP A 164 -17.24 2.60 -16.17
N LYS A 165 -16.14 3.27 -15.81
CA LYS A 165 -14.93 2.55 -15.39
C LYS A 165 -14.93 2.34 -13.88
N VAL A 166 -15.21 1.13 -13.45
CA VAL A 166 -15.18 0.69 -12.04
C VAL A 166 -13.86 0.07 -11.62
N ASP A 167 -12.99 -0.21 -12.59
CA ASP A 167 -11.69 -0.84 -12.41
C ASP A 167 -10.55 0.10 -12.78
N PHE A 168 -9.53 0.19 -11.93
CA PHE A 168 -8.43 1.13 -12.10
C PHE A 168 -7.09 0.50 -11.78
N LEU A 169 -6.08 0.82 -12.58
CA LEU A 169 -4.70 0.55 -12.22
C LEU A 169 -4.27 1.54 -11.12
N THR A 170 -3.70 1.02 -10.04
CA THR A 170 -3.24 1.81 -8.91
C THR A 170 -1.74 1.66 -8.71
N SER A 171 -1.13 2.65 -8.05
CA SER A 171 0.24 2.55 -7.55
C SER A 171 0.30 3.12 -6.15
N LYS A 172 1.09 2.47 -5.28
CA LYS A 172 1.32 2.87 -3.90
C LYS A 172 2.80 3.12 -3.68
N ALA A 173 3.14 4.20 -2.97
CA ALA A 173 4.49 4.42 -2.47
C ALA A 173 4.43 4.97 -1.06
N GLY A 174 5.28 4.47 -0.16
CA GLY A 174 5.26 4.88 1.25
C GLY A 174 6.50 4.45 2.02
N LEU A 175 6.45 4.74 3.31
CA LEU A 175 7.45 4.32 4.28
C LEU A 175 6.77 3.47 5.35
N ASP A 176 7.42 2.41 5.75
CA ASP A 176 6.98 1.52 6.82
C ASP A 176 7.91 1.69 8.01
N PHE A 177 7.37 2.17 9.13
CA PHE A 177 8.07 2.34 10.40
C PHE A 177 7.65 1.20 11.33
N ALA A 178 8.51 0.21 11.49
CA ALA A 178 8.18 -1.05 12.11
C ALA A 178 8.93 -1.29 13.42
N PHE A 179 8.22 -1.83 14.41
CA PHE A 179 8.77 -2.28 15.68
C PHE A 179 8.59 -3.79 15.81
N ASN A 180 9.71 -4.50 15.92
CA ASN A 180 9.74 -5.94 16.12
C ASN A 180 9.66 -6.28 17.62
N LEU A 181 8.64 -7.04 18.01
CA LEU A 181 8.29 -7.29 19.39
C LEU A 181 8.61 -8.74 19.81
N GLY A 182 8.85 -8.91 21.12
CA GLY A 182 9.15 -10.21 21.70
C GLY A 182 10.63 -10.60 21.57
N LYS A 183 11.03 -11.65 22.27
CA LYS A 183 12.40 -12.19 22.24
C LYS A 183 12.72 -12.74 20.84
N ASP A 184 11.77 -13.46 20.26
CA ASP A 184 11.94 -14.13 18.96
C ASP A 184 11.61 -13.23 17.76
N LYS A 185 11.20 -11.94 18.00
CA LYS A 185 10.83 -10.98 16.96
C LYS A 185 9.74 -11.50 16.00
N ALA A 186 8.90 -12.43 16.46
CA ALA A 186 7.83 -13.03 15.68
C ALA A 186 6.70 -12.03 15.34
N TRP A 187 6.48 -11.05 16.22
CA TRP A 187 5.48 -10.03 16.06
C TRP A 187 6.10 -8.70 15.67
N GLN A 188 5.43 -7.99 14.77
CA GLN A 188 5.81 -6.66 14.36
C GLN A 188 4.57 -5.77 14.36
N VAL A 189 4.69 -4.56 14.91
CA VAL A 189 3.71 -3.49 14.73
C VAL A 189 4.32 -2.43 13.84
N TYR A 190 3.52 -1.81 12.99
CA TYR A 190 4.03 -0.80 12.08
C TYR A 190 3.04 0.37 11.88
N VAL A 191 3.60 1.48 11.43
CA VAL A 191 2.85 2.63 10.93
C VAL A 191 3.38 2.96 9.54
N GLU A 192 2.48 3.09 8.58
CA GLU A 192 2.81 3.28 7.17
C GLU A 192 2.09 4.51 6.60
N PRO A 193 2.72 5.69 6.59
CA PRO A 193 2.33 6.78 5.71
C PRO A 193 2.64 6.41 4.26
N ALA A 194 1.64 6.54 3.38
CA ALA A 194 1.77 6.21 1.97
C ALA A 194 0.92 7.15 1.10
N VAL A 195 1.28 7.23 -0.16
CA VAL A 195 0.45 7.84 -1.21
C VAL A 195 0.02 6.74 -2.17
N VAL A 196 -1.25 6.73 -2.50
CA VAL A 196 -1.84 5.82 -3.48
C VAL A 196 -2.39 6.65 -4.64
N TRP A 197 -1.98 6.30 -5.86
CA TRP A 197 -2.43 6.94 -7.09
C TRP A 197 -3.39 6.04 -7.85
N ASN A 198 -4.48 6.63 -8.35
CA ASN A 198 -5.20 6.09 -9.48
C ASN A 198 -4.48 6.53 -10.76
N LEU A 199 -3.81 5.60 -11.43
CA LEU A 199 -2.97 5.89 -12.60
C LEU A 199 -3.80 6.16 -13.87
N GLU A 200 -5.08 5.85 -13.86
CA GLU A 200 -6.00 5.98 -14.98
C GLU A 200 -7.03 7.11 -14.79
N GLY A 201 -6.96 7.85 -13.68
CA GLY A 201 -7.88 8.97 -13.38
C GLY A 201 -7.80 10.13 -14.36
N ALA A 202 -6.70 10.27 -15.09
CA ALA A 202 -6.54 11.33 -16.09
C ALA A 202 -6.90 10.83 -17.50
N LYS A 203 -7.62 11.64 -18.26
CA LYS A 203 -8.06 11.33 -19.66
C LYS A 203 -6.96 10.89 -20.64
N LYS A 204 -5.68 11.05 -20.33
CA LYS A 204 -4.55 10.85 -21.24
C LYS A 204 -3.67 9.64 -20.88
N GLY A 205 -4.28 8.55 -20.47
CA GLY A 205 -3.55 7.29 -20.21
C GLY A 205 -2.91 7.21 -18.83
N VAL A 206 -2.14 6.16 -18.60
CA VAL A 206 -1.52 5.82 -17.33
C VAL A 206 -0.46 6.83 -16.93
N ARG A 207 -0.66 7.54 -15.81
CA ARG A 207 0.29 8.53 -15.28
C ARG A 207 0.11 8.77 -13.77
N TYR A 208 1.15 9.27 -13.14
CA TYR A 208 1.08 9.82 -11.79
C TYR A 208 0.57 11.26 -11.83
N ASP A 209 -0.60 11.49 -11.22
CA ASP A 209 -1.21 12.79 -11.12
C ASP A 209 -1.71 13.00 -9.69
N ALA A 210 -1.28 14.09 -9.06
CA ALA A 210 -1.64 14.39 -7.67
C ALA A 210 -3.15 14.65 -7.49
N ASN A 211 -3.85 15.01 -8.57
CA ASN A 211 -5.31 15.19 -8.52
C ASN A 211 -6.08 13.87 -8.37
N TYR A 212 -5.40 12.74 -8.61
CA TYR A 212 -5.94 11.38 -8.49
C TYR A 212 -5.10 10.56 -7.52
N ALA A 213 -4.75 11.18 -6.40
CA ALA A 213 -3.95 10.56 -5.37
C ALA A 213 -4.56 10.79 -3.98
N ASP A 214 -4.45 9.77 -3.13
CA ASP A 214 -4.82 9.82 -1.73
C ASP A 214 -3.59 9.63 -0.85
N PHE A 215 -3.54 10.39 0.23
CA PHE A 215 -2.66 10.10 1.34
C PHE A 215 -3.32 9.08 2.25
N GLN A 216 -2.57 8.05 2.63
CA GLN A 216 -3.00 7.03 3.57
C GLN A 216 -2.06 6.99 4.77
N LEU A 217 -2.64 6.81 5.94
CA LEU A 217 -1.91 6.51 7.16
C LEU A 217 -2.47 5.21 7.73
N ASN A 218 -1.76 4.14 7.55
CA ASN A 218 -2.13 2.82 8.05
C ASN A 218 -1.29 2.43 9.25
N ALA A 219 -1.88 1.69 10.18
CA ALA A 219 -1.19 1.00 11.25
C ALA A 219 -1.57 -0.48 11.22
N GLY A 220 -0.63 -1.36 11.52
CA GLY A 220 -0.89 -2.78 11.41
C GLY A 220 -0.04 -3.63 12.34
N VAL A 221 -0.42 -4.90 12.37
CA VAL A 221 0.28 -5.95 13.09
C VAL A 221 0.63 -7.05 12.11
N VAL A 222 1.86 -7.52 12.19
CA VAL A 222 2.40 -8.60 11.35
C VAL A 222 2.85 -9.75 12.25
N TYR A 223 2.54 -10.95 11.85
CA TYR A 223 3.11 -12.17 12.39
C TYR A 223 4.05 -12.81 11.38
N LYS A 224 5.29 -12.98 11.75
CA LYS A 224 6.33 -13.64 10.97
C LYS A 224 6.35 -15.11 11.30
N PHE A 225 6.18 -15.98 10.31
CA PHE A 225 6.19 -17.41 10.52
C PHE A 225 7.58 -17.91 10.92
N LYS A 226 7.61 -18.97 11.70
CA LYS A 226 8.86 -19.60 12.13
C LYS A 226 9.54 -20.27 10.95
N ASN A 227 10.80 -19.92 10.74
CA ASN A 227 11.64 -20.50 9.70
C ASN A 227 12.11 -21.92 10.06
N SER A 228 12.62 -22.64 9.08
CA SER A 228 13.16 -23.99 9.27
C SER A 228 14.35 -24.06 10.22
N ASN A 229 15.08 -22.95 10.39
CA ASN A 229 16.18 -22.80 11.35
C ASN A 229 15.73 -22.35 12.75
N GLY A 230 14.43 -22.19 12.97
CA GLY A 230 13.85 -21.78 14.24
C GLY A 230 13.75 -20.28 14.49
N THR A 231 14.20 -19.44 13.56
CA THR A 231 14.11 -17.96 13.67
C THR A 231 12.82 -17.41 13.07
N HIS A 232 12.51 -16.16 13.40
CA HIS A 232 11.44 -15.36 12.82
C HIS A 232 12.09 -14.12 12.17
N ASN A 233 12.25 -14.13 10.87
CA ASN A 233 12.89 -13.03 10.12
C ASN A 233 11.87 -12.26 9.28
#